data_7adb9685ee3509a6b47643d73efe37a1
#
_entry.id   7adb9685ee3509a6b47643d73efe37a1
#
_cell.length_a   1.000
_cell.length_b   1.000
_cell.length_c   1.000
_cell.angle_alpha   90.00
_cell.angle_beta   90.00
_cell.angle_gamma   90.00
#
_symmetry.space_group_name_H-M   'P 1'
#
loop_
_entity.id
_entity.type
_entity.pdbx_description
1 polymer ?
#
loop_
_entity_poly.entity_id
_entity_poly.type
_entity_poly.pdbx_seq_one_letter_code
_entity_poly.pdbx_strand_id
1 'polypeptide(L)'
;MSASDRIYALWEGKQYAVVESEATAALARGGLSAGETARLWGLIGLARQEQGDVDGARAALEEAIMSAPVEDRAAWQRHMAQLALHAGQALLARVQAGAGDAGERIDTLRAAIAWFESGLTVAADDETLHDAVRTARAGLWPTYEEAVTALLQRQEFHVARRLLREAQADEDCPPPVQASFREMLAATFGGEVGQLTADAIRRMQEGKEEECLAALDRAETLLGTIPEEGIAPKRRQELERRLWWGYTKLGIRRVDGGMWEEALEPLLRALNFQGVGADRQEETRGPLIRALDAIVDARSPLIQRLTDEGDRDGALVTCDKLWVFLRTAMERGIGKDELGPALEKTQQLFERLGKRKP
;
A
#
# COMPACT_ATOMS: atom_id res chain seq x y z
N MET A 1 -63.77 -8.88 1.77
CA MET A 1 -62.37 -9.19 2.09
C MET A 1 -61.51 -8.62 0.97
N SER A 2 -60.67 -7.67 1.30
CA SER A 2 -59.79 -7.06 0.29
C SER A 2 -58.75 -8.07 -0.21
N ALA A 3 -58.08 -7.76 -1.32
CA ALA A 3 -56.98 -8.61 -1.78
C ALA A 3 -55.83 -8.70 -0.74
N SER A 4 -55.56 -7.59 -0.04
CA SER A 4 -54.59 -7.52 1.02
C SER A 4 -54.97 -8.37 2.24
N ASP A 5 -56.25 -8.43 2.62
CA ASP A 5 -56.68 -9.27 3.77
C ASP A 5 -56.49 -10.77 3.49
N ARG A 6 -56.77 -11.21 2.26
CA ARG A 6 -56.53 -12.60 1.84
C ARG A 6 -55.03 -12.95 1.84
N ILE A 7 -54.21 -12.06 1.33
CA ILE A 7 -52.75 -12.27 1.30
C ILE A 7 -52.16 -12.24 2.72
N TYR A 8 -52.69 -11.41 3.59
CA TYR A 8 -52.30 -11.38 4.99
C TYR A 8 -52.61 -12.73 5.68
N ALA A 9 -53.77 -13.32 5.41
CA ALA A 9 -54.11 -14.64 5.95
C ALA A 9 -53.13 -15.76 5.44
N LEU A 10 -52.64 -15.66 4.21
CA LEU A 10 -51.60 -16.55 3.70
C LEU A 10 -50.25 -16.35 4.43
N TRP A 11 -49.92 -15.10 4.78
CA TRP A 11 -48.72 -14.79 5.55
C TRP A 11 -48.80 -15.36 6.96
N GLU A 12 -49.96 -15.21 7.67
CA GLU A 12 -50.22 -15.86 8.95
C GLU A 12 -50.11 -17.39 8.87
N GLY A 13 -50.53 -17.95 7.75
CA GLY A 13 -50.38 -19.37 7.42
C GLY A 13 -48.96 -19.79 7.01
N LYS A 14 -47.98 -18.90 7.10
CA LYS A 14 -46.54 -19.11 6.74
C LYS A 14 -46.31 -19.58 5.29
N GLN A 15 -47.24 -19.23 4.39
CA GLN A 15 -47.13 -19.57 2.96
C GLN A 15 -46.35 -18.47 2.20
N TYR A 16 -45.15 -18.17 2.60
CA TYR A 16 -44.38 -16.98 2.18
C TYR A 16 -44.19 -16.88 0.65
N ALA A 17 -43.89 -17.98 -0.03
CA ALA A 17 -43.73 -17.97 -1.51
C ALA A 17 -45.06 -17.64 -2.22
N VAL A 18 -46.20 -18.09 -1.63
CA VAL A 18 -47.54 -17.78 -2.19
C VAL A 18 -47.88 -16.30 -1.90
N VAL A 19 -47.55 -15.78 -0.74
CA VAL A 19 -47.70 -14.35 -0.40
C VAL A 19 -46.99 -13.48 -1.42
N GLU A 20 -45.72 -13.77 -1.71
CA GLU A 20 -44.93 -13.00 -2.67
C GLU A 20 -45.55 -13.04 -4.09
N SER A 21 -45.90 -14.22 -4.56
CA SER A 21 -46.52 -14.39 -5.89
C SER A 21 -47.87 -13.66 -6.00
N GLU A 22 -48.79 -13.84 -5.04
CA GLU A 22 -50.11 -13.23 -5.06
C GLU A 22 -50.07 -11.71 -4.87
N ALA A 23 -49.17 -11.21 -3.99
CA ALA A 23 -48.99 -9.79 -3.78
C ALA A 23 -48.39 -9.11 -5.05
N THR A 24 -47.38 -9.71 -5.67
CA THR A 24 -46.80 -9.23 -6.93
C THR A 24 -47.84 -9.19 -8.05
N ALA A 25 -48.68 -10.23 -8.18
CA ALA A 25 -49.76 -10.27 -9.16
C ALA A 25 -50.85 -9.22 -8.89
N ALA A 26 -51.14 -8.91 -7.60
CA ALA A 26 -52.06 -7.85 -7.25
C ALA A 26 -51.50 -6.46 -7.56
N LEU A 27 -50.24 -6.20 -7.26
CA LEU A 27 -49.56 -4.95 -7.63
C LEU A 27 -49.53 -4.73 -9.14
N ALA A 28 -49.22 -5.78 -9.92
CA ALA A 28 -49.22 -5.71 -11.40
C ALA A 28 -50.57 -5.40 -12.04
N ARG A 29 -51.68 -5.81 -11.40
CA ARG A 29 -53.04 -5.50 -11.87
C ARG A 29 -53.40 -4.02 -11.74
N GLY A 30 -52.79 -3.32 -10.81
CA GLY A 30 -53.02 -1.92 -10.54
C GLY A 30 -54.41 -1.62 -9.93
N GLY A 31 -54.77 -0.33 -9.88
CA GLY A 31 -56.07 0.13 -9.33
C GLY A 31 -56.15 0.10 -7.79
N LEU A 32 -55.00 -0.02 -7.10
CA LEU A 32 -54.91 -0.07 -5.65
C LEU A 32 -54.78 1.33 -5.06
N SER A 33 -55.29 1.53 -3.88
CA SER A 33 -54.99 2.73 -3.07
C SER A 33 -53.53 2.72 -2.60
N ALA A 34 -52.99 3.88 -2.24
CA ALA A 34 -51.63 4.02 -1.68
C ALA A 34 -51.41 3.10 -0.47
N GLY A 35 -52.38 3.03 0.45
CA GLY A 35 -52.31 2.15 1.62
C GLY A 35 -52.33 0.66 1.26
N GLU A 36 -53.12 0.24 0.26
CA GLU A 36 -53.11 -1.15 -0.21
C GLU A 36 -51.80 -1.51 -0.91
N THR A 37 -51.24 -0.61 -1.74
CA THR A 37 -49.96 -0.77 -2.39
C THR A 37 -48.85 -0.95 -1.36
N ALA A 38 -48.80 -0.08 -0.35
CA ALA A 38 -47.85 -0.17 0.74
C ALA A 38 -47.95 -1.48 1.52
N ARG A 39 -49.16 -1.92 1.84
CA ARG A 39 -49.40 -3.19 2.55
C ARG A 39 -48.90 -4.41 1.74
N LEU A 40 -49.16 -4.43 0.44
CA LEU A 40 -48.70 -5.52 -0.41
C LEU A 40 -47.18 -5.56 -0.49
N TRP A 41 -46.53 -4.43 -0.70
CA TRP A 41 -45.05 -4.33 -0.67
C TRP A 41 -44.50 -4.74 0.69
N GLY A 42 -45.13 -4.30 1.80
CA GLY A 42 -44.76 -4.70 3.14
C GLY A 42 -44.85 -6.21 3.36
N LEU A 43 -45.95 -6.85 2.90
CA LEU A 43 -46.12 -8.31 2.99
C LEU A 43 -45.06 -9.06 2.14
N ILE A 44 -44.71 -8.56 0.98
CA ILE A 44 -43.60 -9.10 0.19
C ILE A 44 -42.30 -9.01 0.98
N GLY A 45 -41.99 -7.86 1.57
CA GLY A 45 -40.81 -7.66 2.38
C GLY A 45 -40.72 -8.62 3.56
N LEU A 46 -41.78 -8.74 4.32
CA LEU A 46 -41.86 -9.67 5.45
C LEU A 46 -41.76 -11.14 5.02
N ALA A 47 -42.36 -11.51 3.87
CA ALA A 47 -42.27 -12.86 3.34
C ALA A 47 -40.86 -13.22 2.88
N ARG A 48 -40.16 -12.29 2.25
CA ARG A 48 -38.76 -12.45 1.85
C ARG A 48 -37.83 -12.55 3.03
N GLN A 49 -38.08 -11.76 4.09
CA GLN A 49 -37.32 -11.85 5.34
C GLN A 49 -37.38 -13.26 5.93
N GLU A 50 -38.59 -13.83 6.00
CA GLU A 50 -38.80 -15.19 6.52
C GLU A 50 -38.18 -16.28 5.63
N GLN A 51 -37.98 -15.99 4.37
CA GLN A 51 -37.28 -16.86 3.41
C GLN A 51 -35.74 -16.67 3.39
N GLY A 52 -35.24 -15.68 4.15
CA GLY A 52 -33.82 -15.36 4.23
C GLY A 52 -33.30 -14.48 3.08
N ASP A 53 -34.18 -13.99 2.21
CA ASP A 53 -33.85 -12.98 1.18
C ASP A 53 -33.87 -11.58 1.80
N VAL A 54 -32.83 -11.24 2.51
CA VAL A 54 -32.71 -10.00 3.29
C VAL A 54 -32.65 -8.77 2.40
N ASP A 55 -31.93 -8.84 1.27
CA ASP A 55 -31.83 -7.73 0.31
C ASP A 55 -33.14 -7.50 -0.44
N GLY A 56 -33.81 -8.56 -0.85
CA GLY A 56 -35.14 -8.47 -1.44
C GLY A 56 -36.20 -7.97 -0.45
N ALA A 57 -36.06 -8.31 0.85
CA ALA A 57 -36.90 -7.79 1.91
C ALA A 57 -36.73 -6.27 2.08
N ARG A 58 -35.48 -5.79 2.10
CA ARG A 58 -35.16 -4.36 2.16
C ARG A 58 -35.79 -3.60 1.02
N ALA A 59 -35.55 -4.03 -0.22
CA ALA A 59 -36.11 -3.37 -1.40
C ALA A 59 -37.65 -3.28 -1.35
N ALA A 60 -38.32 -4.34 -0.93
CA ALA A 60 -39.78 -4.35 -0.80
C ALA A 60 -40.28 -3.43 0.34
N LEU A 61 -39.59 -3.34 1.47
CA LEU A 61 -39.91 -2.42 2.55
C LEU A 61 -39.68 -0.95 2.16
N GLU A 62 -38.65 -0.65 1.38
CA GLU A 62 -38.43 0.67 0.81
C GLU A 62 -39.61 1.11 -0.06
N GLU A 63 -40.10 0.22 -0.94
CA GLU A 63 -41.31 0.46 -1.77
C GLU A 63 -42.55 0.64 -0.90
N ALA A 64 -42.67 -0.13 0.19
CA ALA A 64 -43.77 0.03 1.16
C ALA A 64 -43.75 1.42 1.81
N ILE A 65 -42.57 1.90 2.25
CA ILE A 65 -42.41 3.22 2.87
C ILE A 65 -42.71 4.35 1.85
N MET A 66 -42.23 4.22 0.62
CA MET A 66 -42.49 5.21 -0.42
C MET A 66 -43.96 5.30 -0.82
N SER A 67 -44.64 4.16 -0.90
CA SER A 67 -46.05 4.09 -1.29
C SER A 67 -47.02 4.41 -0.14
N ALA A 68 -46.56 4.34 1.12
CA ALA A 68 -47.42 4.48 2.28
C ALA A 68 -47.97 5.91 2.47
N PRO A 69 -49.26 6.06 2.82
CA PRO A 69 -49.79 7.29 3.40
C PRO A 69 -48.96 7.72 4.62
N VAL A 70 -48.98 9.02 4.91
CA VAL A 70 -48.12 9.61 5.97
C VAL A 70 -48.36 8.94 7.32
N GLU A 71 -49.62 8.62 7.63
CA GLU A 71 -50.06 7.97 8.86
C GLU A 71 -49.59 6.52 9.03
N ASP A 72 -49.37 5.80 7.93
CA ASP A 72 -48.96 4.38 7.93
C ASP A 72 -47.42 4.22 7.78
N ARG A 73 -46.73 5.25 7.35
CA ARG A 73 -45.29 5.20 7.01
C ARG A 73 -44.43 4.76 8.20
N ALA A 74 -44.72 5.26 9.39
CA ALA A 74 -43.96 4.93 10.60
C ALA A 74 -43.99 3.43 10.96
N ALA A 75 -45.05 2.70 10.55
CA ALA A 75 -45.09 1.25 10.77
C ALA A 75 -44.09 0.51 9.90
N TRP A 76 -44.00 0.85 8.60
CA TRP A 76 -43.05 0.25 7.68
C TRP A 76 -41.61 0.65 7.99
N GLN A 77 -41.36 1.89 8.43
CA GLN A 77 -40.05 2.34 8.91
C GLN A 77 -39.56 1.50 10.09
N ARG A 78 -40.43 1.17 11.05
CA ARG A 78 -40.11 0.26 12.15
C ARG A 78 -39.75 -1.14 11.69
N HIS A 79 -40.48 -1.71 10.72
CA HIS A 79 -40.13 -3.01 10.14
C HIS A 79 -38.79 -2.98 9.44
N MET A 80 -38.49 -1.91 8.69
CA MET A 80 -37.20 -1.72 8.05
C MET A 80 -36.05 -1.61 9.07
N ALA A 81 -36.22 -0.85 10.14
CA ALA A 81 -35.25 -0.75 11.23
C ALA A 81 -34.99 -2.10 11.93
N GLN A 82 -36.07 -2.88 12.17
CA GLN A 82 -35.92 -4.23 12.71
C GLN A 82 -35.20 -5.20 11.77
N LEU A 83 -35.50 -5.16 10.46
CA LEU A 83 -34.80 -5.95 9.46
C LEU A 83 -33.29 -5.60 9.46
N ALA A 84 -32.99 -4.32 9.44
CA ALA A 84 -31.60 -3.85 9.45
C ALA A 84 -30.84 -4.30 10.71
N LEU A 85 -31.48 -4.21 11.87
CA LEU A 85 -30.93 -4.67 13.14
C LEU A 85 -30.65 -6.18 13.12
N HIS A 86 -31.60 -7.00 12.68
CA HIS A 86 -31.44 -8.45 12.64
C HIS A 86 -30.34 -8.87 11.61
N ALA A 87 -30.34 -8.26 10.44
CA ALA A 87 -29.34 -8.55 9.41
C ALA A 87 -27.92 -8.23 9.90
N GLY A 88 -27.72 -7.04 10.46
CA GLY A 88 -26.45 -6.63 11.02
C GLY A 88 -26.01 -7.51 12.21
N GLN A 89 -26.92 -7.85 13.11
CA GLN A 89 -26.63 -8.75 14.24
C GLN A 89 -26.22 -10.15 13.79
N ALA A 90 -26.85 -10.71 12.75
CA ALA A 90 -26.46 -11.99 12.18
C ALA A 90 -25.01 -11.97 11.63
N LEU A 91 -24.60 -10.87 11.00
CA LEU A 91 -23.23 -10.66 10.55
C LEU A 91 -22.26 -10.54 11.72
N LEU A 92 -22.60 -9.77 12.76
CA LEU A 92 -21.77 -9.67 13.97
C LEU A 92 -21.59 -11.02 14.66
N ALA A 93 -22.64 -11.82 14.76
CA ALA A 93 -22.56 -13.16 15.34
C ALA A 93 -21.58 -14.07 14.56
N ARG A 94 -21.53 -13.96 13.24
CA ARG A 94 -20.53 -14.68 12.42
C ARG A 94 -19.10 -14.26 12.76
N VAL A 95 -18.86 -12.96 12.92
CA VAL A 95 -17.54 -12.45 13.33
C VAL A 95 -17.15 -12.96 14.71
N GLN A 96 -18.07 -12.90 15.67
CA GLN A 96 -17.85 -13.39 17.05
C GLN A 96 -17.58 -14.90 17.11
N ALA A 97 -18.19 -15.67 16.21
CA ALA A 97 -17.91 -17.10 16.07
C ALA A 97 -16.54 -17.38 15.43
N GLY A 98 -15.75 -16.34 15.07
CA GLY A 98 -14.43 -16.49 14.46
C GLY A 98 -14.46 -17.01 13.01
N ALA A 99 -15.58 -16.84 12.31
CA ALA A 99 -15.71 -17.28 10.93
C ALA A 99 -14.88 -16.38 9.99
N GLY A 100 -14.07 -17.03 9.17
CA GLY A 100 -13.24 -16.37 8.16
C GLY A 100 -11.89 -15.85 8.68
N ASP A 101 -11.07 -15.41 7.75
CA ASP A 101 -9.82 -14.72 8.08
C ASP A 101 -10.07 -13.26 8.52
N ALA A 102 -9.02 -12.54 8.90
CA ALA A 102 -9.16 -11.17 9.38
C ALA A 102 -9.70 -10.22 8.31
N GLY A 103 -9.38 -10.43 7.02
CA GLY A 103 -9.91 -9.66 5.90
C GLY A 103 -11.41 -9.89 5.72
N GLU A 104 -11.86 -11.13 5.69
CA GLU A 104 -13.27 -11.49 5.60
C GLU A 104 -14.08 -10.96 6.80
N ARG A 105 -13.47 -10.92 7.99
CA ARG A 105 -14.10 -10.32 9.17
C ARG A 105 -14.24 -8.81 9.07
N ILE A 106 -13.28 -8.10 8.48
CA ILE A 106 -13.39 -6.67 8.19
C ILE A 106 -14.57 -6.41 7.26
N ASP A 107 -14.67 -7.15 6.15
CA ASP A 107 -15.76 -7.00 5.18
C ASP A 107 -17.12 -7.30 5.83
N THR A 108 -17.18 -8.33 6.68
CA THR A 108 -18.39 -8.69 7.43
C THR A 108 -18.80 -7.60 8.42
N LEU A 109 -17.84 -7.00 9.15
CA LEU A 109 -18.12 -5.88 10.06
C LEU A 109 -18.60 -4.64 9.32
N ARG A 110 -18.00 -4.31 8.19
CA ARG A 110 -18.45 -3.20 7.33
C ARG A 110 -19.87 -3.43 6.80
N ALA A 111 -20.16 -4.65 6.36
CA ALA A 111 -21.52 -5.01 5.94
C ALA A 111 -22.53 -4.88 7.09
N ALA A 112 -22.15 -5.28 8.32
CA ALA A 112 -23.00 -5.11 9.50
C ALA A 112 -23.25 -3.62 9.80
N ILE A 113 -22.21 -2.79 9.75
CA ILE A 113 -22.33 -1.33 9.94
C ILE A 113 -23.27 -0.74 8.88
N ALA A 114 -23.09 -1.09 7.61
CA ALA A 114 -23.95 -0.59 6.52
C ALA A 114 -25.44 -0.98 6.73
N TRP A 115 -25.71 -2.18 7.26
CA TRP A 115 -27.06 -2.58 7.61
C TRP A 115 -27.64 -1.71 8.74
N PHE A 116 -26.91 -1.51 9.84
CA PHE A 116 -27.37 -0.67 10.95
C PHE A 116 -27.59 0.79 10.52
N GLU A 117 -26.69 1.34 9.71
CA GLU A 117 -26.81 2.70 9.18
C GLU A 117 -28.02 2.82 8.25
N SER A 118 -28.32 1.79 7.43
CA SER A 118 -29.54 1.79 6.63
C SER A 118 -30.80 1.83 7.48
N GLY A 119 -30.80 1.17 8.65
CA GLY A 119 -31.87 1.27 9.62
C GLY A 119 -32.02 2.68 10.21
N LEU A 120 -30.89 3.34 10.51
CA LEU A 120 -30.87 4.71 11.03
C LEU A 120 -31.40 5.75 10.01
N THR A 121 -31.34 5.48 8.70
CA THR A 121 -31.96 6.38 7.71
C THR A 121 -33.47 6.52 7.85
N VAL A 122 -34.13 5.51 8.42
CA VAL A 122 -35.60 5.48 8.62
C VAL A 122 -36.00 5.62 10.09
N ALA A 123 -35.07 5.39 11.02
CA ALA A 123 -35.29 5.46 12.47
C ALA A 123 -34.06 6.13 13.13
N ALA A 124 -33.86 7.42 12.83
CA ALA A 124 -32.67 8.17 13.23
C ALA A 124 -32.42 8.22 14.75
N ASP A 125 -33.47 8.14 15.56
CA ASP A 125 -33.41 8.21 17.03
C ASP A 125 -33.38 6.81 17.69
N ASP A 126 -33.21 5.72 16.94
CA ASP A 126 -33.19 4.36 17.50
C ASP A 126 -31.87 4.08 18.22
N GLU A 127 -31.89 4.14 19.55
CA GLU A 127 -30.71 3.92 20.40
C GLU A 127 -30.10 2.51 20.21
N THR A 128 -30.91 1.50 19.90
CA THR A 128 -30.46 0.12 19.69
C THR A 128 -29.59 0.01 18.44
N LEU A 129 -29.98 0.67 17.35
CA LEU A 129 -29.22 0.75 16.13
C LEU A 129 -27.92 1.55 16.34
N HIS A 130 -27.98 2.68 17.06
CA HIS A 130 -26.78 3.45 17.41
C HIS A 130 -25.79 2.64 18.24
N ASP A 131 -26.26 1.86 19.22
CA ASP A 131 -25.42 0.98 20.02
C ASP A 131 -24.82 -0.15 19.18
N ALA A 132 -25.58 -0.69 18.24
CA ALA A 132 -25.11 -1.73 17.33
C ALA A 132 -24.00 -1.21 16.39
N VAL A 133 -24.16 -0.02 15.81
CA VAL A 133 -23.11 0.67 15.02
C VAL A 133 -21.86 0.85 15.87
N ARG A 134 -22.01 1.38 17.08
CA ARG A 134 -20.88 1.62 18.00
C ARG A 134 -20.13 0.33 18.33
N THR A 135 -20.86 -0.75 18.58
CA THR A 135 -20.29 -2.07 18.88
C THR A 135 -19.56 -2.64 17.67
N ALA A 136 -20.15 -2.56 16.48
CA ALA A 136 -19.54 -3.05 15.25
C ALA A 136 -18.24 -2.26 14.92
N ARG A 137 -18.26 -0.93 15.03
CA ARG A 137 -17.08 -0.07 14.83
C ARG A 137 -15.99 -0.34 15.86
N ALA A 138 -16.36 -0.56 17.13
CA ALA A 138 -15.38 -0.93 18.16
C ALA A 138 -14.67 -2.25 17.87
N GLY A 139 -15.33 -3.20 17.21
CA GLY A 139 -14.72 -4.45 16.74
C GLY A 139 -13.88 -4.31 15.46
N LEU A 140 -14.18 -3.31 14.64
CA LEU A 140 -13.55 -3.13 13.33
C LEU A 140 -12.05 -2.84 13.43
N TRP A 141 -11.67 -1.90 14.30
CA TRP A 141 -10.29 -1.41 14.39
C TRP A 141 -9.29 -2.48 14.88
N PRO A 142 -9.58 -3.26 15.95
CA PRO A 142 -8.74 -4.37 16.35
C PRO A 142 -8.60 -5.44 15.25
N THR A 143 -9.65 -5.66 14.43
CA THR A 143 -9.60 -6.61 13.32
C THR A 143 -8.67 -6.13 12.20
N TYR A 144 -8.64 -4.81 11.94
CA TYR A 144 -7.63 -4.22 11.04
C TYR A 144 -6.20 -4.42 11.56
N GLU A 145 -5.95 -4.19 12.85
CA GLU A 145 -4.63 -4.40 13.46
C GLU A 145 -4.18 -5.86 13.37
N GLU A 146 -5.11 -6.80 13.61
CA GLU A 146 -4.84 -8.24 13.46
C GLU A 146 -4.50 -8.60 12.01
N ALA A 147 -5.31 -8.13 11.04
CA ALA A 147 -5.09 -8.38 9.61
C ALA A 147 -3.73 -7.84 9.15
N VAL A 148 -3.42 -6.59 9.52
CA VAL A 148 -2.14 -5.97 9.17
C VAL A 148 -0.97 -6.71 9.81
N THR A 149 -1.09 -7.11 11.07
CA THR A 149 -0.04 -7.86 11.77
C THR A 149 0.23 -9.20 11.08
N ALA A 150 -0.80 -9.92 10.69
CA ALA A 150 -0.67 -11.17 9.94
C ALA A 150 0.01 -10.96 8.56
N LEU A 151 -0.35 -9.89 7.85
CA LEU A 151 0.28 -9.52 6.58
C LEU A 151 1.75 -9.14 6.75
N LEU A 152 2.11 -8.41 7.81
CA LEU A 152 3.50 -8.09 8.13
C LEU A 152 4.34 -9.35 8.42
N GLN A 153 3.78 -10.32 9.14
CA GLN A 153 4.45 -11.60 9.40
C GLN A 153 4.69 -12.40 8.11
N ARG A 154 3.79 -12.29 7.13
CA ARG A 154 3.93 -12.91 5.79
C ARG A 154 4.76 -12.07 4.83
N GLN A 155 5.24 -10.89 5.26
CA GLN A 155 5.99 -9.94 4.43
C GLN A 155 5.17 -9.40 3.22
N GLU A 156 3.86 -9.37 3.34
CA GLU A 156 2.94 -8.85 2.34
C GLU A 156 2.74 -7.32 2.51
N PHE A 157 3.85 -6.56 2.50
CA PHE A 157 3.88 -5.15 2.88
C PHE A 157 2.95 -4.25 2.05
N HIS A 158 2.82 -4.52 0.75
CA HIS A 158 1.98 -3.71 -0.14
C HIS A 158 0.49 -3.88 0.18
N VAL A 159 0.06 -5.11 0.56
CA VAL A 159 -1.32 -5.39 0.98
C VAL A 159 -1.60 -4.72 2.32
N ALA A 160 -0.66 -4.86 3.28
CA ALA A 160 -0.74 -4.21 4.58
C ALA A 160 -0.89 -2.69 4.46
N ARG A 161 -0.11 -2.04 3.58
CA ARG A 161 -0.22 -0.59 3.31
C ARG A 161 -1.57 -0.18 2.72
N ARG A 162 -2.11 -0.99 1.79
CA ARG A 162 -3.43 -0.72 1.22
C ARG A 162 -4.50 -0.75 2.31
N LEU A 163 -4.48 -1.79 3.14
CA LEU A 163 -5.44 -1.99 4.22
C LEU A 163 -5.37 -0.86 5.27
N LEU A 164 -4.15 -0.45 5.65
CA LEU A 164 -3.95 0.67 6.58
C LEU A 164 -4.44 2.01 6.01
N ARG A 165 -4.22 2.27 4.73
CA ARG A 165 -4.73 3.50 4.09
C ARG A 165 -6.24 3.51 4.01
N GLU A 166 -6.85 2.36 3.77
CA GLU A 166 -8.30 2.20 3.78
C GLU A 166 -8.89 2.49 5.16
N ALA A 167 -8.27 1.94 6.22
CA ALA A 167 -8.68 2.22 7.60
C ALA A 167 -8.48 3.69 8.00
N GLN A 168 -7.41 4.33 7.53
CA GLN A 168 -7.14 5.75 7.80
C GLN A 168 -8.05 6.72 7.04
N ALA A 169 -8.61 6.30 5.92
CA ALA A 169 -9.56 7.09 5.13
C ALA A 169 -10.97 7.08 5.72
N ASP A 170 -11.23 6.22 6.69
CA ASP A 170 -12.52 6.15 7.39
C ASP A 170 -12.63 7.33 8.37
N GLU A 171 -13.62 8.19 8.15
CA GLU A 171 -13.85 9.42 8.96
C GLU A 171 -14.17 9.10 10.42
N ASP A 172 -14.71 7.91 10.68
CA ASP A 172 -15.08 7.45 12.03
C ASP A 172 -13.92 6.75 12.77
N CYS A 173 -12.74 6.65 12.15
CA CYS A 173 -11.57 6.09 12.81
C CYS A 173 -11.10 6.98 13.96
N PRO A 174 -11.09 6.49 15.21
CA PRO A 174 -10.70 7.30 16.36
C PRO A 174 -9.26 7.81 16.26
N PRO A 175 -8.95 9.06 16.67
CA PRO A 175 -7.60 9.62 16.58
C PRO A 175 -6.49 8.77 17.19
N PRO A 176 -6.66 8.06 18.33
CA PRO A 176 -5.64 7.16 18.85
C PRO A 176 -5.36 5.97 17.92
N VAL A 177 -6.40 5.42 17.29
CA VAL A 177 -6.30 4.31 16.33
C VAL A 177 -5.60 4.78 15.04
N GLN A 178 -5.97 5.96 14.54
CA GLN A 178 -5.28 6.57 13.40
C GLN A 178 -3.78 6.78 13.67
N ALA A 179 -3.40 7.13 14.91
CA ALA A 179 -1.99 7.24 15.29
C ALA A 179 -1.29 5.87 15.24
N SER A 180 -1.91 4.82 15.80
CA SER A 180 -1.41 3.44 15.72
C SER A 180 -1.24 2.99 14.27
N PHE A 181 -2.23 3.23 13.41
CA PHE A 181 -2.16 2.87 11.99
C PHE A 181 -1.08 3.64 11.23
N ARG A 182 -0.77 4.89 11.59
CA ARG A 182 0.38 5.62 11.03
C ARG A 182 1.71 4.98 11.42
N GLU A 183 1.85 4.55 12.65
CA GLU A 183 3.05 3.83 13.10
C GLU A 183 3.20 2.48 12.40
N MET A 184 2.10 1.72 12.26
CA MET A 184 2.11 0.46 11.51
C MET A 184 2.44 0.68 10.02
N LEU A 185 1.92 1.74 9.42
CA LEU A 185 2.25 2.11 8.02
C LEU A 185 3.75 2.40 7.87
N ALA A 186 4.35 3.16 8.79
CA ALA A 186 5.78 3.40 8.82
C ALA A 186 6.58 2.10 8.99
N ALA A 187 6.10 1.18 9.84
CA ALA A 187 6.73 -0.12 10.05
C ALA A 187 6.71 -0.99 8.77
N THR A 188 5.67 -0.90 7.93
CA THR A 188 5.62 -1.64 6.65
C THR A 188 6.76 -1.24 5.72
N PHE A 189 7.04 0.05 5.60
CA PHE A 189 8.14 0.56 4.77
C PHE A 189 9.49 0.11 5.32
N GLY A 190 9.72 0.29 6.62
CA GLY A 190 10.95 -0.14 7.27
C GLY A 190 11.20 -1.64 7.17
N GLY A 191 10.14 -2.44 7.23
CA GLY A 191 10.19 -3.89 7.03
C GLY A 191 10.59 -4.27 5.60
N GLU A 192 9.97 -3.67 4.60
CA GLU A 192 10.26 -3.96 3.19
C GLU A 192 11.67 -3.51 2.76
N VAL A 193 12.11 -2.32 3.17
CA VAL A 193 13.50 -1.88 2.94
C VAL A 193 14.48 -2.86 3.63
N GLY A 194 14.17 -3.29 4.85
CA GLY A 194 14.96 -4.29 5.57
C GLY A 194 15.04 -5.63 4.84
N GLN A 195 13.94 -6.10 4.27
CA GLN A 195 13.90 -7.33 3.49
C GLN A 195 14.69 -7.21 2.18
N LEU A 196 14.48 -6.13 1.42
CA LEU A 196 15.22 -5.89 0.17
C LEU A 196 16.73 -5.82 0.40
N THR A 197 17.18 -5.18 1.48
CA THR A 197 18.61 -5.15 1.83
C THR A 197 19.14 -6.52 2.24
N ALA A 198 18.36 -7.33 2.97
CA ALA A 198 18.75 -8.70 3.29
C ALA A 198 18.83 -9.59 2.04
N ASP A 199 17.88 -9.45 1.12
CA ASP A 199 17.91 -10.13 -0.18
C ASP A 199 19.13 -9.71 -1.02
N ALA A 200 19.49 -8.43 -1.04
CA ALA A 200 20.68 -7.94 -1.71
C ALA A 200 21.94 -8.61 -1.16
N ILE A 201 22.08 -8.71 0.16
CA ILE A 201 23.22 -9.36 0.80
C ILE A 201 23.30 -10.85 0.40
N ARG A 202 22.17 -11.56 0.43
CA ARG A 202 22.12 -12.97 0.03
C ARG A 202 22.55 -13.14 -1.44
N ARG A 203 22.02 -12.32 -2.36
CA ARG A 203 22.39 -12.34 -3.79
C ARG A 203 23.86 -12.04 -4.01
N MET A 204 24.42 -11.12 -3.25
CA MET A 204 25.85 -10.85 -3.27
C MET A 204 26.67 -12.08 -2.85
N GLN A 205 26.24 -12.80 -1.81
CA GLN A 205 26.90 -14.04 -1.39
C GLN A 205 26.80 -15.16 -2.43
N GLU A 206 25.69 -15.22 -3.17
CA GLU A 206 25.46 -16.15 -4.28
C GLU A 206 26.24 -15.75 -5.57
N GLY A 207 26.93 -14.62 -5.59
CA GLY A 207 27.62 -14.11 -6.77
C GLY A 207 26.73 -13.44 -7.81
N LYS A 208 25.46 -13.16 -7.47
CA LYS A 208 24.46 -12.52 -8.32
C LYS A 208 24.50 -11.01 -8.15
N GLU A 209 25.56 -10.36 -8.61
CA GLU A 209 25.83 -8.96 -8.28
C GLU A 209 24.83 -7.97 -8.91
N GLU A 210 24.38 -8.23 -10.14
CA GLU A 210 23.36 -7.40 -10.80
C GLU A 210 22.00 -7.48 -10.09
N GLU A 211 21.63 -8.67 -9.61
CA GLU A 211 20.40 -8.84 -8.82
C GLU A 211 20.55 -8.18 -7.43
N CYS A 212 21.77 -8.18 -6.86
CA CYS A 212 22.07 -7.45 -5.62
C CYS A 212 21.87 -5.93 -5.84
N LEU A 213 22.46 -5.37 -6.89
CA LEU A 213 22.33 -3.95 -7.22
C LEU A 213 20.86 -3.58 -7.40
N ALA A 214 20.12 -4.35 -8.19
CA ALA A 214 18.69 -4.12 -8.42
C ALA A 214 17.83 -4.19 -7.13
N ALA A 215 18.22 -5.01 -6.16
CA ALA A 215 17.53 -5.06 -4.86
C ALA A 215 17.85 -3.82 -4.01
N LEU A 216 19.11 -3.36 -4.00
CA LEU A 216 19.52 -2.14 -3.32
C LEU A 216 18.82 -0.91 -3.92
N ASP A 217 18.73 -0.82 -5.25
CA ASP A 217 18.05 0.27 -5.96
C ASP A 217 16.57 0.37 -5.61
N ARG A 218 15.91 -0.78 -5.53
CA ARG A 218 14.50 -0.82 -5.10
C ARG A 218 14.34 -0.37 -3.65
N ALA A 219 15.26 -0.79 -2.77
CA ALA A 219 15.24 -0.40 -1.37
C ALA A 219 15.49 1.10 -1.18
N GLU A 220 16.45 1.69 -1.93
CA GLU A 220 16.74 3.13 -1.93
C GLU A 220 15.55 3.94 -2.47
N THR A 221 14.99 3.52 -3.61
CA THR A 221 13.80 4.15 -4.19
C THR A 221 12.63 4.14 -3.21
N LEU A 222 12.37 2.98 -2.59
CA LEU A 222 11.30 2.85 -1.58
C LEU A 222 11.54 3.80 -0.40
N LEU A 223 12.75 3.85 0.14
CA LEU A 223 13.11 4.75 1.25
C LEU A 223 12.91 6.22 0.86
N GLY A 224 13.24 6.60 -0.38
CA GLY A 224 13.04 7.93 -0.92
C GLY A 224 11.56 8.34 -1.08
N THR A 225 10.65 7.37 -1.23
CA THR A 225 9.20 7.65 -1.31
C THR A 225 8.54 7.93 0.05
N ILE A 226 9.24 7.68 1.14
CA ILE A 226 8.68 7.83 2.49
C ILE A 226 8.86 9.30 2.93
N PRO A 227 7.78 10.02 3.26
CA PRO A 227 7.88 11.37 3.83
C PRO A 227 8.77 11.41 5.08
N GLU A 228 9.35 12.56 5.38
CA GLU A 228 10.23 12.70 6.55
C GLU A 228 9.50 12.36 7.86
N GLU A 229 8.23 12.75 7.98
CA GLU A 229 7.39 12.46 9.14
C GLU A 229 6.90 11.00 9.16
N GLY A 230 7.04 10.27 8.04
CA GLY A 230 6.54 8.90 7.88
C GLY A 230 7.39 7.83 8.54
N ILE A 231 8.60 8.16 8.98
CA ILE A 231 9.53 7.25 9.69
C ILE A 231 10.33 8.03 10.73
N ALA A 232 10.46 7.48 11.93
CA ALA A 232 11.30 8.08 12.97
C ALA A 232 12.75 8.29 12.47
N PRO A 233 13.37 9.47 12.72
CA PRO A 233 14.70 9.80 12.18
C PRO A 233 15.78 8.74 12.47
N LYS A 234 15.78 8.19 13.67
CA LYS A 234 16.71 7.09 14.06
C LYS A 234 16.52 5.84 13.17
N ARG A 235 15.27 5.50 12.84
CA ARG A 235 14.96 4.34 12.02
C ARG A 235 15.35 4.59 10.56
N ARG A 236 15.10 5.78 10.03
CA ARG A 236 15.56 6.20 8.70
C ARG A 236 17.07 6.08 8.60
N GLN A 237 17.79 6.63 9.55
CA GLN A 237 19.26 6.57 9.60
C GLN A 237 19.79 5.12 9.66
N GLU A 238 19.10 4.22 10.39
CA GLU A 238 19.46 2.80 10.40
C GLU A 238 19.31 2.15 9.03
N LEU A 239 18.20 2.44 8.30
CA LEU A 239 17.96 1.93 6.96
C LEU A 239 18.96 2.48 5.94
N GLU A 240 19.26 3.76 5.99
CA GLU A 240 20.31 4.40 5.18
C GLU A 240 21.68 3.76 5.41
N ARG A 241 22.01 3.44 6.66
CA ARG A 241 23.25 2.75 7.01
C ARG A 241 23.34 1.34 6.43
N ARG A 242 22.22 0.62 6.37
CA ARG A 242 22.15 -0.71 5.73
C ARG A 242 22.34 -0.61 4.21
N LEU A 243 21.70 0.38 3.57
CA LEU A 243 21.87 0.64 2.14
C LEU A 243 23.32 1.03 1.82
N TRP A 244 23.88 1.98 2.57
CA TRP A 244 25.29 2.34 2.44
C TRP A 244 26.21 1.11 2.51
N TRP A 245 26.00 0.26 3.52
CA TRP A 245 26.80 -0.95 3.69
C TRP A 245 26.66 -1.88 2.49
N GLY A 246 25.46 -2.11 1.99
CA GLY A 246 25.20 -2.95 0.83
C GLY A 246 25.92 -2.45 -0.43
N TYR A 247 25.76 -1.18 -0.74
CA TYR A 247 26.45 -0.55 -1.90
C TYR A 247 27.97 -0.55 -1.75
N THR A 248 28.48 -0.22 -0.57
CA THR A 248 29.95 -0.24 -0.32
C THR A 248 30.52 -1.64 -0.49
N LYS A 249 29.88 -2.67 0.06
CA LYS A 249 30.36 -4.06 -0.07
C LYS A 249 30.28 -4.58 -1.50
N LEU A 250 29.25 -4.25 -2.24
CA LEU A 250 29.16 -4.58 -3.66
C LEU A 250 30.26 -3.90 -4.46
N GLY A 251 30.48 -2.61 -4.23
CA GLY A 251 31.54 -1.86 -4.89
C GLY A 251 32.93 -2.40 -4.59
N ILE A 252 33.25 -2.69 -3.33
CA ILE A 252 34.53 -3.31 -2.93
C ILE A 252 34.75 -4.64 -3.65
N ARG A 253 33.74 -5.50 -3.67
CA ARG A 253 33.82 -6.81 -4.35
C ARG A 253 34.11 -6.66 -5.83
N ARG A 254 33.49 -5.68 -6.51
CA ARG A 254 33.75 -5.38 -7.92
C ARG A 254 35.19 -4.85 -8.16
N VAL A 255 35.66 -3.98 -7.25
CA VAL A 255 37.09 -3.50 -7.30
C VAL A 255 38.05 -4.67 -7.15
N ASP A 256 37.81 -5.54 -6.16
CA ASP A 256 38.67 -6.69 -5.89
C ASP A 256 38.62 -7.72 -7.03
N GLY A 257 37.50 -7.78 -7.76
CA GLY A 257 37.32 -8.59 -8.97
C GLY A 257 37.85 -7.96 -10.25
N GLY A 258 38.42 -6.75 -10.22
CA GLY A 258 38.93 -6.02 -11.39
C GLY A 258 37.83 -5.40 -12.28
N MET A 259 36.57 -5.37 -11.80
CA MET A 259 35.42 -4.77 -12.48
C MET A 259 35.29 -3.29 -12.05
N TRP A 260 36.31 -2.49 -12.42
CA TRP A 260 36.47 -1.14 -11.86
C TRP A 260 35.40 -0.16 -12.32
N GLU A 261 34.98 -0.20 -13.59
CA GLU A 261 33.91 0.70 -14.11
C GLU A 261 32.56 0.37 -13.48
N GLU A 262 32.22 -0.91 -13.32
CA GLU A 262 31.01 -1.40 -12.69
C GLU A 262 30.98 -1.12 -11.19
N ALA A 263 32.14 -0.95 -10.55
CA ALA A 263 32.27 -0.60 -9.14
C ALA A 263 31.90 0.86 -8.86
N LEU A 264 31.99 1.76 -9.85
CA LEU A 264 31.79 3.20 -9.64
C LEU A 264 30.35 3.49 -9.18
N GLU A 265 29.35 2.92 -9.83
CA GLU A 265 27.96 3.20 -9.51
C GLU A 265 27.62 2.88 -8.05
N PRO A 266 27.82 1.66 -7.53
CA PRO A 266 27.50 1.37 -6.14
C PRO A 266 28.33 2.22 -5.15
N LEU A 267 29.60 2.48 -5.41
CA LEU A 267 30.43 3.29 -4.52
C LEU A 267 29.98 4.76 -4.49
N LEU A 268 29.64 5.33 -5.65
CA LEU A 268 29.11 6.70 -5.72
C LEU A 268 27.74 6.83 -5.04
N ARG A 269 26.88 5.81 -5.14
CA ARG A 269 25.60 5.78 -4.44
C ARG A 269 25.80 5.69 -2.93
N ALA A 270 26.75 4.88 -2.46
CA ALA A 270 27.07 4.80 -1.04
C ALA A 270 27.44 6.17 -0.44
N LEU A 271 28.15 7.02 -1.17
CA LEU A 271 28.51 8.37 -0.73
C LEU A 271 27.33 9.33 -0.57
N ASN A 272 26.14 9.02 -1.12
CA ASN A 272 24.95 9.84 -0.93
C ASN A 272 24.38 9.77 0.49
N PHE A 273 24.68 8.71 1.24
CA PHE A 273 24.17 8.50 2.60
C PHE A 273 24.99 9.29 3.63
N GLN A 274 24.72 10.59 3.76
CA GLN A 274 25.48 11.49 4.64
C GLN A 274 25.33 11.16 6.14
N GLY A 275 24.25 10.52 6.54
CA GLY A 275 23.98 10.10 7.93
C GLY A 275 24.88 8.99 8.48
N VAL A 276 25.84 8.51 7.69
CA VAL A 276 26.66 7.32 8.05
C VAL A 276 27.89 7.64 8.89
N GLY A 277 28.30 8.90 8.94
CA GLY A 277 29.51 9.35 9.66
C GLY A 277 30.81 9.25 8.84
N ALA A 278 31.73 10.16 9.09
CA ALA A 278 32.96 10.35 8.30
C ALA A 278 33.85 9.09 8.28
N ASP A 279 34.05 8.43 9.41
CA ASP A 279 34.91 7.25 9.52
C ASP A 279 34.44 6.10 8.62
N ARG A 280 33.12 5.93 8.47
CA ARG A 280 32.54 4.90 7.60
C ARG A 280 32.56 5.31 6.15
N GLN A 281 32.40 6.58 5.85
CA GLN A 281 32.54 7.05 4.47
C GLN A 281 33.94 6.79 3.90
N GLU A 282 34.96 6.79 4.75
CA GLU A 282 36.33 6.43 4.35
C GLU A 282 36.41 4.99 3.83
N GLU A 283 35.62 4.05 4.38
CA GLU A 283 35.52 2.68 3.85
C GLU A 283 35.04 2.64 2.40
N THR A 284 34.27 3.64 1.95
CA THR A 284 33.78 3.76 0.57
C THR A 284 34.76 4.54 -0.31
N ARG A 285 35.39 5.59 0.23
CA ARG A 285 36.30 6.48 -0.52
C ARG A 285 37.53 5.76 -1.06
N GLY A 286 38.23 5.02 -0.18
CA GLY A 286 39.44 4.31 -0.60
C GLY A 286 39.23 3.35 -1.77
N PRO A 287 38.24 2.46 -1.75
CA PRO A 287 37.89 1.62 -2.92
C PRO A 287 37.52 2.42 -4.16
N LEU A 288 36.79 3.54 -4.04
CA LEU A 288 36.41 4.38 -5.16
C LEU A 288 37.64 5.01 -5.82
N ILE A 289 38.56 5.54 -5.01
CA ILE A 289 39.82 6.11 -5.53
C ILE A 289 40.65 5.04 -6.27
N ARG A 290 40.79 3.84 -5.67
CA ARG A 290 41.48 2.72 -6.33
C ARG A 290 40.83 2.34 -7.66
N ALA A 291 39.51 2.32 -7.73
CA ALA A 291 38.79 2.03 -8.98
C ALA A 291 39.07 3.10 -10.04
N LEU A 292 39.04 4.38 -9.67
CA LEU A 292 39.31 5.51 -10.57
C LEU A 292 40.74 5.47 -11.08
N ASP A 293 41.74 5.25 -10.22
CA ASP A 293 43.14 5.11 -10.62
C ASP A 293 43.33 3.95 -11.60
N ALA A 294 42.72 2.78 -11.29
CA ALA A 294 42.80 1.60 -12.14
C ALA A 294 42.14 1.83 -13.51
N ILE A 295 41.01 2.53 -13.57
CA ILE A 295 40.34 2.88 -14.84
C ILE A 295 41.23 3.82 -15.67
N VAL A 296 41.80 4.85 -15.05
CA VAL A 296 42.72 5.77 -15.74
C VAL A 296 43.94 5.01 -16.28
N ASP A 297 44.52 4.12 -15.48
CA ASP A 297 45.66 3.30 -15.87
C ASP A 297 45.33 2.34 -17.03
N ALA A 298 44.16 1.69 -16.97
CA ALA A 298 43.72 0.78 -18.01
C ALA A 298 43.38 1.48 -19.34
N ARG A 299 42.84 2.70 -19.29
CA ARG A 299 42.40 3.46 -20.46
C ARG A 299 43.53 4.30 -21.08
N SER A 300 44.58 4.65 -20.35
CA SER A 300 45.71 5.45 -20.84
C SER A 300 46.39 4.83 -22.07
N PRO A 301 46.72 3.51 -22.10
CA PRO A 301 47.30 2.88 -23.28
C PRO A 301 46.38 2.88 -24.50
N LEU A 302 45.06 2.76 -24.29
CA LEU A 302 44.07 2.84 -25.38
C LEU A 302 44.05 4.23 -26.00
N ILE A 303 44.01 5.28 -25.17
CA ILE A 303 44.03 6.67 -25.61
C ILE A 303 45.32 6.96 -26.39
N GLN A 304 46.47 6.45 -25.92
CA GLN A 304 47.77 6.60 -26.62
C GLN A 304 47.69 5.91 -27.98
N ARG A 305 47.23 4.69 -28.08
CA ARG A 305 47.11 3.95 -29.35
C ARG A 305 46.22 4.69 -30.35
N LEU A 306 44.99 5.12 -29.93
CA LEU A 306 44.09 5.91 -30.77
C LEU A 306 44.75 7.19 -31.29
N THR A 307 45.55 7.84 -30.43
CA THR A 307 46.32 9.04 -30.80
C THR A 307 47.38 8.72 -31.85
N ASP A 308 48.12 7.63 -31.69
CA ASP A 308 49.18 7.20 -32.60
C ASP A 308 48.63 6.74 -33.97
N GLU A 309 47.44 6.16 -33.99
CA GLU A 309 46.66 5.76 -35.18
C GLU A 309 45.97 6.95 -35.87
N GLY A 310 46.00 8.14 -35.29
CA GLY A 310 45.38 9.35 -35.83
C GLY A 310 43.87 9.47 -35.54
N ASP A 311 43.28 8.55 -34.80
CA ASP A 311 41.90 8.64 -34.33
C ASP A 311 41.79 9.56 -33.10
N ARG A 312 41.91 10.86 -33.40
CA ARG A 312 41.85 11.90 -32.36
C ARG A 312 40.47 11.99 -31.69
N ASP A 313 39.41 11.75 -32.43
CA ASP A 313 38.06 11.86 -31.92
C ASP A 313 37.76 10.71 -30.94
N GLY A 314 38.13 9.48 -31.26
CA GLY A 314 38.04 8.33 -30.36
C GLY A 314 38.87 8.51 -29.08
N ALA A 315 40.09 9.05 -29.20
CA ALA A 315 40.94 9.38 -28.07
C ALA A 315 40.27 10.43 -27.15
N LEU A 316 39.71 11.50 -27.73
CA LEU A 316 39.01 12.56 -26.97
C LEU A 316 37.77 12.04 -26.26
N VAL A 317 36.93 11.25 -26.92
CA VAL A 317 35.74 10.65 -26.30
C VAL A 317 36.11 9.78 -25.08
N THR A 318 37.22 9.01 -25.21
CA THR A 318 37.67 8.17 -24.10
C THR A 318 38.23 9.02 -22.95
N CYS A 319 38.93 10.08 -23.24
CA CYS A 319 39.45 11.03 -22.25
C CYS A 319 38.33 11.82 -21.56
N ASP A 320 37.31 12.26 -22.30
CA ASP A 320 36.15 12.94 -21.75
C ASP A 320 35.36 12.02 -20.78
N LYS A 321 35.27 10.71 -21.06
CA LYS A 321 34.67 9.73 -20.14
C LYS A 321 35.44 9.64 -18.82
N LEU A 322 36.76 9.56 -18.86
CA LEU A 322 37.59 9.57 -17.65
C LEU A 322 37.34 10.82 -16.81
N TRP A 323 37.30 11.99 -17.50
CA TRP A 323 37.02 13.25 -16.81
C TRP A 323 35.65 13.27 -16.15
N VAL A 324 34.61 12.71 -16.80
CA VAL A 324 33.28 12.60 -16.22
C VAL A 324 33.30 11.79 -14.94
N PHE A 325 34.00 10.64 -14.90
CA PHE A 325 34.12 9.82 -13.70
C PHE A 325 34.77 10.59 -12.54
N LEU A 326 35.92 11.24 -12.81
CA LEU A 326 36.64 12.03 -11.81
C LEU A 326 35.81 13.22 -11.29
N ARG A 327 35.14 13.94 -12.21
CA ARG A 327 34.25 15.04 -11.84
C ARG A 327 33.10 14.57 -10.97
N THR A 328 32.46 13.48 -11.33
CA THR A 328 31.37 12.91 -10.55
C THR A 328 31.82 12.54 -9.12
N ALA A 329 33.02 11.97 -8.99
CA ALA A 329 33.58 11.67 -7.67
C ALA A 329 33.84 12.95 -6.84
N MET A 330 34.37 14.01 -7.48
CA MET A 330 34.54 15.31 -6.78
C MET A 330 33.21 15.94 -6.37
N GLU A 331 32.18 15.87 -7.21
CA GLU A 331 30.83 16.34 -6.90
C GLU A 331 30.21 15.57 -5.71
N ARG A 332 30.68 14.33 -5.47
CA ARG A 332 30.30 13.51 -4.31
C ARG A 332 31.22 13.66 -3.10
N GLY A 333 32.09 14.66 -3.13
CA GLY A 333 32.90 15.06 -1.98
C GLY A 333 34.26 14.36 -1.85
N ILE A 334 34.74 13.70 -2.89
CA ILE A 334 36.14 13.25 -2.93
C ILE A 334 37.05 14.45 -3.19
N GLY A 335 38.07 14.64 -2.36
CA GLY A 335 39.01 15.76 -2.48
C GLY A 335 39.88 15.69 -3.74
N LYS A 336 40.22 16.85 -4.29
CA LYS A 336 41.16 16.91 -5.43
C LYS A 336 42.51 16.30 -5.12
N ASP A 337 42.97 16.44 -3.88
CA ASP A 337 44.23 15.89 -3.41
C ASP A 337 44.20 14.35 -3.37
N GLU A 338 43.02 13.78 -3.01
CA GLU A 338 42.80 12.33 -2.99
C GLU A 338 42.84 11.73 -4.42
N LEU A 339 42.36 12.46 -5.42
CA LEU A 339 42.33 12.08 -6.84
C LEU A 339 43.58 12.56 -7.60
N GLY A 340 44.57 13.15 -6.91
CA GLY A 340 45.76 13.78 -7.54
C GLY A 340 46.37 12.97 -8.66
N PRO A 341 46.75 11.70 -8.45
CA PRO A 341 47.41 10.86 -9.48
C PRO A 341 46.50 10.65 -10.70
N ALA A 342 45.22 10.35 -10.53
CA ALA A 342 44.29 10.15 -11.65
C ALA A 342 43.99 11.45 -12.41
N LEU A 343 43.85 12.57 -11.70
CA LEU A 343 43.64 13.90 -12.28
C LEU A 343 44.86 14.32 -13.10
N GLU A 344 46.05 14.17 -12.57
CA GLU A 344 47.32 14.54 -13.26
C GLU A 344 47.49 13.73 -14.55
N LYS A 345 47.34 12.40 -14.48
CA LYS A 345 47.39 11.54 -15.67
C LYS A 345 46.36 11.93 -16.73
N THR A 346 45.11 12.13 -16.31
CA THR A 346 44.05 12.52 -17.25
C THR A 346 44.33 13.89 -17.88
N GLN A 347 44.87 14.85 -17.13
CA GLN A 347 45.30 16.15 -17.64
C GLN A 347 46.40 16.01 -18.67
N GLN A 348 47.43 15.21 -18.42
CA GLN A 348 48.52 14.96 -19.37
C GLN A 348 47.99 14.35 -20.68
N LEU A 349 46.99 13.47 -20.62
CA LEU A 349 46.35 12.91 -21.81
C LEU A 349 45.62 14.01 -22.62
N PHE A 350 44.89 14.93 -22.00
CA PHE A 350 44.26 16.07 -22.68
C PHE A 350 45.30 17.00 -23.34
N GLU A 351 46.39 17.31 -22.66
CA GLU A 351 47.43 18.16 -23.17
C GLU A 351 48.08 17.57 -24.44
N ARG A 352 48.32 16.25 -24.45
CA ARG A 352 48.83 15.54 -25.66
C ARG A 352 47.84 15.60 -26.83
N LEU A 353 46.55 15.62 -26.57
CA LEU A 353 45.49 15.77 -27.57
C LEU A 353 45.26 17.23 -27.99
N GLY A 354 46.07 18.19 -27.47
CA GLY A 354 46.01 19.61 -27.80
C GLY A 354 44.72 20.30 -27.32
N LYS A 355 44.02 19.72 -26.35
CA LYS A 355 42.88 20.34 -25.65
C LYS A 355 43.37 20.90 -24.31
N ARG A 356 43.08 22.18 -24.04
CA ARG A 356 43.20 22.68 -22.68
C ARG A 356 42.11 22.04 -21.83
N LYS A 357 42.43 21.77 -20.57
CA LYS A 357 41.58 21.25 -19.51
C LYS A 357 40.14 21.78 -19.60
N PRO A 358 39.09 20.94 -19.56
CA PRO A 358 37.70 21.37 -19.37
C PRO A 358 37.47 21.98 -17.99
#